data_ec6cbc1e16997c16cbc524dfda3a0af8
#
_entry.id   ec6cbc1e16997c16cbc524dfda3a0af8
#
_cell.length_a   1.000
_cell.length_b   1.000
_cell.length_c   1.000
_cell.angle_alpha   90.00
_cell.angle_beta   90.00
_cell.angle_gamma   90.00
#
_symmetry.space_group_name_H-M   'P 1'
#
loop_
_entity.id
_entity.type
_entity.pdbx_description
1 polymer ?
#
loop_
_entity_poly.entity_id
_entity_poly.type
_entity_poly.pdbx_seq_one_letter_code
_entity_poly.pdbx_strand_id
1 'polypeptide(L)'
;MATNETANRRNLLPLLGDFLALTKPRVMSLLLVSAVAGAFLGAQSTPSLKIIIAVIIGGALASGGAASLNMAYESELDKKMGRTKNRPVAEGRIAFNTAILFGIALNVGSFVILTLMTNILAACLAIVGTLLYFGLYTVILKRTTTQNIVIGGAAGAVPPLVGYAASAGTVDLAAWYLFVIIFFWTPPHFWALAIMIKDDYARANMPMLPVVMGVKHTTNQILLYTAVLSVLTILFGFVSQALGWIYTIGSASLNLTLFWYAYRLFKDPDRPTAIKLYKYSLLYLALFFLLVMIDSVL
;
A
#
# COMPACT_ATOMS: atom_id res chain seq x y z
N MET A 1 1.66 -47.22 9.21
CA MET A 1 0.84 -45.99 9.27
C MET A 1 1.66 -44.70 9.52
N ALA A 2 2.80 -44.75 10.23
CA ALA A 2 3.61 -43.52 10.52
C ALA A 2 4.34 -42.90 9.31
N THR A 3 4.62 -43.63 8.26
CA THR A 3 5.33 -43.14 7.05
C THR A 3 4.52 -42.23 6.15
N ASN A 4 3.17 -42.37 6.14
CA ASN A 4 2.30 -41.53 5.33
C ASN A 4 2.02 -40.14 5.96
N GLU A 5 2.03 -40.02 7.30
CA GLU A 5 1.83 -38.74 7.98
C GLU A 5 3.06 -37.82 7.87
N THR A 6 4.27 -38.38 7.91
CA THR A 6 5.49 -37.59 7.78
C THR A 6 5.73 -37.11 6.33
N ALA A 7 5.36 -37.90 5.33
CA ALA A 7 5.39 -37.49 3.93
C ALA A 7 4.36 -36.39 3.64
N ASN A 8 3.17 -36.48 4.21
CA ASN A 8 2.11 -35.47 4.06
C ASN A 8 2.49 -34.14 4.74
N ARG A 9 3.14 -34.16 5.90
CA ARG A 9 3.63 -32.96 6.58
C ARG A 9 4.79 -32.27 5.83
N ARG A 10 5.65 -33.02 5.16
CA ARG A 10 6.76 -32.46 4.34
C ARG A 10 6.28 -31.69 3.12
N ASN A 11 5.10 -32.01 2.58
CA ASN A 11 4.50 -31.30 1.44
C ASN A 11 3.60 -30.12 1.85
N LEU A 12 3.12 -30.07 3.10
CA LEU A 12 2.22 -29.00 3.58
C LEU A 12 2.96 -27.68 3.88
N LEU A 13 4.16 -27.73 4.46
CA LEU A 13 4.90 -26.52 4.82
C LEU A 13 5.30 -25.65 3.62
N PRO A 14 5.85 -26.20 2.51
CA PRO A 14 6.09 -25.45 1.29
C PRO A 14 4.81 -24.84 0.71
N LEU A 15 3.72 -25.61 0.70
CA LEU A 15 2.42 -25.16 0.18
C LEU A 15 1.86 -24.00 0.98
N LEU A 16 1.89 -24.06 2.32
CA LEU A 16 1.49 -22.94 3.19
C LEU A 16 2.36 -21.71 2.96
N GLY A 17 3.68 -21.90 2.76
CA GLY A 17 4.60 -20.83 2.39
C GLY A 17 4.23 -20.15 1.07
N ASP A 18 3.80 -20.93 0.07
CA ASP A 18 3.36 -20.42 -1.22
C ASP A 18 2.03 -19.61 -1.09
N PHE A 19 1.06 -20.10 -0.32
CA PHE A 19 -0.17 -19.32 -0.04
C PHE A 19 0.13 -18.02 0.72
N LEU A 20 1.05 -18.06 1.70
CA LEU A 20 1.48 -16.86 2.39
C LEU A 20 2.18 -15.89 1.43
N ALA A 21 2.99 -16.39 0.49
CA ALA A 21 3.65 -15.56 -0.52
C ALA A 21 2.64 -14.85 -1.45
N LEU A 22 1.47 -15.45 -1.73
CA LEU A 22 0.39 -14.81 -2.49
C LEU A 22 -0.09 -13.53 -1.82
N THR A 23 -0.13 -13.47 -0.48
CA THR A 23 -0.65 -12.31 0.27
C THR A 23 0.33 -11.14 0.36
N LYS A 24 1.60 -11.31 -0.04
CA LYS A 24 2.66 -10.26 0.01
C LYS A 24 2.81 -9.58 1.38
N PRO A 25 3.06 -10.29 2.48
CA PRO A 25 2.98 -9.77 3.85
C PRO A 25 3.90 -8.56 4.11
N ARG A 26 5.06 -8.47 3.44
CA ARG A 26 5.99 -7.32 3.57
C ARG A 26 5.40 -6.01 3.05
N VAL A 27 4.58 -6.05 2.00
CA VAL A 27 3.90 -4.85 1.47
C VAL A 27 2.70 -4.51 2.34
N MET A 28 1.98 -5.53 2.80
CA MET A 28 0.79 -5.40 3.61
C MET A 28 1.03 -4.70 4.96
N SER A 29 2.21 -4.86 5.58
CA SER A 29 2.49 -4.31 6.91
C SER A 29 2.26 -2.79 7.02
N LEU A 30 2.73 -2.02 6.05
CA LEU A 30 2.56 -0.56 6.05
C LEU A 30 1.11 -0.14 5.78
N LEU A 31 0.37 -0.91 4.98
CA LEU A 31 -1.07 -0.69 4.78
C LEU A 31 -1.86 -0.91 6.08
N LEU A 32 -1.50 -1.94 6.86
CA LEU A 32 -2.12 -2.19 8.16
C LEU A 32 -1.80 -1.09 9.18
N VAL A 33 -0.56 -0.60 9.21
CA VAL A 33 -0.20 0.56 10.05
C VAL A 33 -1.05 1.77 9.69
N SER A 34 -1.23 2.06 8.41
CA SER A 34 -2.07 3.19 7.97
C SER A 34 -3.55 3.00 8.34
N ALA A 35 -4.06 1.77 8.24
CA ALA A 35 -5.43 1.47 8.65
C ALA A 35 -5.63 1.63 10.16
N VAL A 36 -4.68 1.14 10.98
CA VAL A 36 -4.71 1.32 12.43
C VAL A 36 -4.64 2.82 12.79
N ALA A 37 -3.75 3.59 12.16
CA ALA A 37 -3.68 5.03 12.38
C ALA A 37 -4.99 5.76 12.02
N GLY A 38 -5.65 5.33 10.93
CA GLY A 38 -7.00 5.80 10.60
C GLY A 38 -8.01 5.49 11.71
N ALA A 39 -7.92 4.31 12.34
CA ALA A 39 -8.80 3.96 13.45
C ALA A 39 -8.56 4.83 14.69
N PHE A 40 -7.31 5.16 15.01
CA PHE A 40 -6.97 6.11 16.10
C PHE A 40 -7.54 7.49 15.83
N LEU A 41 -7.33 8.00 14.63
CA LEU A 41 -7.86 9.32 14.25
C LEU A 41 -9.39 9.35 14.27
N GLY A 42 -10.06 8.29 13.80
CA GLY A 42 -11.52 8.19 13.80
C GLY A 42 -12.13 8.04 15.19
N ALA A 43 -11.39 7.44 16.13
CA ALA A 43 -11.79 7.33 17.54
C ALA A 43 -11.52 8.62 18.34
N GLN A 44 -10.58 9.46 17.89
CA GLN A 44 -10.04 10.62 18.64
C GLN A 44 -9.57 10.22 20.06
N SER A 45 -9.10 9.01 20.20
CA SER A 45 -8.64 8.36 21.43
C SER A 45 -8.05 7.00 21.08
N THR A 46 -7.72 6.17 22.09
CA THR A 46 -7.34 4.78 21.86
C THR A 46 -8.57 3.96 21.44
N PRO A 47 -8.61 3.41 20.19
CA PRO A 47 -9.71 2.55 19.76
C PRO A 47 -9.83 1.29 20.64
N SER A 48 -11.03 0.72 20.72
CA SER A 48 -11.20 -0.57 21.43
C SER A 48 -10.35 -1.66 20.77
N LEU A 49 -9.86 -2.60 21.58
CA LEU A 49 -9.06 -3.74 21.09
C LEU A 49 -9.81 -4.53 20.01
N LYS A 50 -11.14 -4.63 20.13
CA LYS A 50 -12.01 -5.27 19.11
C LYS A 50 -11.85 -4.60 17.74
N ILE A 51 -11.88 -3.27 17.67
CA ILE A 51 -11.72 -2.50 16.43
C ILE A 51 -10.31 -2.70 15.86
N ILE A 52 -9.28 -2.61 16.70
CA ILE A 52 -7.88 -2.79 16.26
C ILE A 52 -7.69 -4.18 15.65
N ILE A 53 -8.14 -5.24 16.32
CA ILE A 53 -8.06 -6.62 15.82
C ILE A 53 -8.84 -6.77 14.50
N ALA A 54 -10.06 -6.22 14.43
CA ALA A 54 -10.89 -6.28 13.23
C ALA A 54 -10.22 -5.60 12.03
N VAL A 55 -9.65 -4.41 12.22
CA VAL A 55 -8.94 -3.64 11.19
C VAL A 55 -7.67 -4.37 10.73
N ILE A 56 -6.90 -4.96 11.66
CA ILE A 56 -5.70 -5.72 11.32
C ILE A 56 -6.06 -6.99 10.54
N ILE A 57 -6.99 -7.81 11.05
CA ILE A 57 -7.35 -9.08 10.38
C ILE A 57 -8.11 -8.80 9.08
N GLY A 58 -9.14 -7.96 9.12
CA GLY A 58 -9.92 -7.60 7.94
C GLY A 58 -9.06 -6.93 6.86
N GLY A 59 -8.20 -5.98 7.24
CA GLY A 59 -7.25 -5.33 6.33
C GLY A 59 -6.22 -6.31 5.75
N ALA A 60 -5.72 -7.25 6.55
CA ALA A 60 -4.79 -8.29 6.08
C ALA A 60 -5.47 -9.22 5.06
N LEU A 61 -6.71 -9.62 5.31
CA LEU A 61 -7.48 -10.46 4.39
C LEU A 61 -7.78 -9.72 3.09
N ALA A 62 -8.24 -8.46 3.14
CA ALA A 62 -8.51 -7.66 1.93
C ALA A 62 -7.26 -7.45 1.09
N SER A 63 -6.18 -6.97 1.73
CA SER A 63 -4.90 -6.72 1.04
C SER A 63 -4.28 -8.00 0.50
N GLY A 64 -4.30 -9.10 1.28
CA GLY A 64 -3.82 -10.40 0.85
C GLY A 64 -4.63 -10.98 -0.30
N GLY A 65 -5.95 -10.85 -0.25
CA GLY A 65 -6.85 -11.26 -1.31
C GLY A 65 -6.59 -10.49 -2.61
N ALA A 66 -6.50 -9.16 -2.53
CA ALA A 66 -6.16 -8.31 -3.67
C ALA A 66 -4.78 -8.65 -4.27
N ALA A 67 -3.78 -8.96 -3.42
CA ALA A 67 -2.44 -9.37 -3.85
C ALA A 67 -2.46 -10.74 -4.56
N SER A 68 -3.28 -11.70 -4.08
CA SER A 68 -3.44 -13.02 -4.71
C SER A 68 -4.06 -12.89 -6.10
N LEU A 69 -5.16 -12.11 -6.23
CA LEU A 69 -5.79 -11.83 -7.53
C LEU A 69 -4.80 -11.18 -8.51
N ASN A 70 -4.01 -10.19 -8.03
CA ASN A 70 -2.98 -9.55 -8.85
C ASN A 70 -1.91 -10.55 -9.30
N MET A 71 -1.42 -11.44 -8.40
CA MET A 71 -0.37 -12.40 -8.73
C MET A 71 -0.86 -13.46 -9.72
N ALA A 72 -2.12 -13.88 -9.63
CA ALA A 72 -2.74 -14.76 -10.61
C ALA A 72 -2.79 -14.09 -11.98
N TYR A 73 -3.36 -12.88 -12.07
CA TYR A 73 -3.54 -12.16 -13.33
C TYR A 73 -2.22 -11.80 -14.02
N GLU A 74 -1.19 -11.49 -13.24
CA GLU A 74 0.13 -11.08 -13.76
C GLU A 74 1.09 -12.25 -13.99
N SER A 75 0.69 -13.51 -13.80
CA SER A 75 1.58 -14.68 -13.82
C SER A 75 2.44 -14.77 -15.08
N GLU A 76 1.89 -14.52 -16.27
CA GLU A 76 2.64 -14.53 -17.53
C GLU A 76 3.62 -13.33 -17.66
N LEU A 77 3.28 -12.18 -17.10
CA LEU A 77 4.16 -11.03 -17.06
C LEU A 77 5.31 -11.26 -16.05
N ASP A 78 4.98 -11.85 -14.91
CA ASP A 78 5.94 -12.15 -13.85
C ASP A 78 7.08 -13.08 -14.31
N LYS A 79 6.81 -14.02 -15.22
CA LYS A 79 7.82 -14.88 -15.85
C LYS A 79 8.91 -14.08 -16.58
N LYS A 80 8.58 -12.90 -17.11
CA LYS A 80 9.48 -12.03 -17.90
C LYS A 80 10.35 -11.12 -17.03
N MET A 81 10.04 -10.97 -15.75
CA MET A 81 10.72 -10.05 -14.83
C MET A 81 11.61 -10.80 -13.83
N GLY A 82 12.90 -10.47 -13.74
CA GLY A 82 13.85 -11.14 -12.88
C GLY A 82 13.44 -11.20 -11.41
N ARG A 83 12.75 -10.15 -10.91
CA ARG A 83 12.30 -10.05 -9.52
C ARG A 83 11.09 -10.93 -9.20
N THR A 84 10.24 -11.22 -10.18
CA THR A 84 8.91 -11.83 -9.95
C THR A 84 8.76 -13.21 -10.57
N LYS A 85 9.71 -13.68 -11.38
CA LYS A 85 9.67 -14.97 -12.06
C LYS A 85 9.50 -16.17 -11.10
N ASN A 86 9.97 -16.04 -9.86
CA ASN A 86 9.90 -17.12 -8.84
C ASN A 86 8.62 -17.04 -7.98
N ARG A 87 7.61 -16.27 -8.39
CA ARG A 87 6.32 -16.24 -7.69
C ARG A 87 5.57 -17.56 -7.87
N PRO A 88 4.80 -18.00 -6.84
CA PRO A 88 4.14 -19.31 -6.86
C PRO A 88 3.29 -19.59 -8.10
N VAL A 89 2.54 -18.60 -8.59
CA VAL A 89 1.69 -18.78 -9.78
C VAL A 89 2.54 -18.74 -11.07
N ALA A 90 3.55 -17.89 -11.13
CA ALA A 90 4.44 -17.78 -12.29
C ALA A 90 5.25 -19.06 -12.51
N GLU A 91 5.69 -19.73 -11.43
CA GLU A 91 6.38 -21.03 -11.49
C GLU A 91 5.43 -22.23 -11.60
N GLY A 92 4.12 -22.03 -11.52
CA GLY A 92 3.13 -23.11 -11.58
C GLY A 92 2.99 -23.94 -10.30
N ARG A 93 3.59 -23.51 -9.15
CA ARG A 93 3.40 -24.18 -7.86
C ARG A 93 1.99 -24.05 -7.31
N ILE A 94 1.31 -22.92 -7.63
CA ILE A 94 -0.12 -22.73 -7.38
C ILE A 94 -0.80 -22.46 -8.71
N ALA A 95 -1.90 -23.18 -8.98
CA ALA A 95 -2.70 -23.00 -10.18
C ALA A 95 -3.38 -21.63 -10.19
N PHE A 96 -3.55 -21.05 -11.37
CA PHE A 96 -4.24 -19.77 -11.59
C PHE A 96 -5.60 -19.71 -10.87
N ASN A 97 -6.47 -20.71 -11.12
CA ASN A 97 -7.80 -20.75 -10.52
C ASN A 97 -7.76 -20.85 -8.99
N THR A 98 -6.81 -21.60 -8.44
CA THR A 98 -6.61 -21.73 -6.98
C THR A 98 -6.24 -20.37 -6.37
N ALA A 99 -5.35 -19.61 -6.99
CA ALA A 99 -4.98 -18.27 -6.52
C ALA A 99 -6.15 -17.27 -6.62
N ILE A 100 -6.99 -17.36 -7.67
CA ILE A 100 -8.20 -16.54 -7.80
C ILE A 100 -9.21 -16.88 -6.70
N LEU A 101 -9.53 -18.16 -6.51
CA LEU A 101 -10.48 -18.59 -5.48
C LEU A 101 -10.00 -18.21 -4.07
N PHE A 102 -8.73 -18.40 -3.81
CA PHE A 102 -8.11 -17.98 -2.54
C PHE A 102 -8.25 -16.46 -2.34
N GLY A 103 -7.95 -15.66 -3.36
CA GLY A 103 -8.09 -14.21 -3.31
C GLY A 103 -9.53 -13.75 -3.04
N ILE A 104 -10.52 -14.39 -3.68
CA ILE A 104 -11.96 -14.13 -3.44
C ILE A 104 -12.33 -14.52 -2.02
N ALA A 105 -11.94 -15.71 -1.57
CA ALA A 105 -12.26 -16.20 -0.22
C ALA A 105 -11.72 -15.26 0.87
N LEU A 106 -10.48 -14.74 0.70
CA LEU A 106 -9.90 -13.76 1.62
C LEU A 106 -10.70 -12.45 1.64
N ASN A 107 -11.15 -11.94 0.49
CA ASN A 107 -11.97 -10.73 0.42
C ASN A 107 -13.36 -10.92 1.06
N VAL A 108 -14.00 -12.06 0.84
CA VAL A 108 -15.25 -12.40 1.51
C VAL A 108 -15.04 -12.48 3.03
N GLY A 109 -13.97 -13.13 3.48
CA GLY A 109 -13.61 -13.19 4.90
C GLY A 109 -13.37 -11.81 5.50
N SER A 110 -12.68 -10.92 4.78
CA SER A 110 -12.48 -9.51 5.17
C SER A 110 -13.82 -8.79 5.36
N PHE A 111 -14.71 -8.91 4.36
CA PHE A 111 -16.02 -8.26 4.39
C PHE A 111 -16.85 -8.72 5.59
N VAL A 112 -16.90 -10.03 5.84
CA VAL A 112 -17.63 -10.61 6.98
C VAL A 112 -17.06 -10.13 8.32
N ILE A 113 -15.72 -10.20 8.50
CA ILE A 113 -15.09 -9.81 9.76
C ILE A 113 -15.29 -8.31 10.04
N LEU A 114 -15.05 -7.44 9.04
CA LEU A 114 -15.25 -6.00 9.21
C LEU A 114 -16.71 -5.66 9.49
N THR A 115 -17.67 -6.28 8.80
CA THR A 115 -19.09 -6.03 9.04
C THR A 115 -19.51 -6.44 10.45
N LEU A 116 -19.11 -7.63 10.92
CA LEU A 116 -19.52 -8.17 12.21
C LEU A 116 -18.80 -7.53 13.40
N MET A 117 -17.54 -7.15 13.22
CA MET A 117 -16.73 -6.63 14.31
C MET A 117 -16.69 -5.09 14.37
N THR A 118 -16.98 -4.42 13.25
CA THR A 118 -17.01 -2.95 13.15
C THR A 118 -18.31 -2.45 12.54
N ASN A 119 -18.35 -2.20 11.22
CA ASN A 119 -19.54 -1.75 10.51
C ASN A 119 -19.44 -2.02 9.00
N ILE A 120 -20.59 -1.90 8.31
CA ILE A 120 -20.70 -2.16 6.87
C ILE A 120 -19.91 -1.17 6.03
N LEU A 121 -19.73 0.08 6.48
CA LEU A 121 -18.99 1.10 5.74
C LEU A 121 -17.51 0.73 5.62
N ALA A 122 -16.87 0.32 6.73
CA ALA A 122 -15.49 -0.16 6.72
C ALA A 122 -15.31 -1.38 5.81
N ALA A 123 -16.27 -2.33 5.83
CA ALA A 123 -16.26 -3.51 4.96
C ALA A 123 -16.39 -3.14 3.47
N CYS A 124 -17.30 -2.24 3.12
CA CYS A 124 -17.45 -1.74 1.74
C CYS A 124 -16.19 -1.01 1.25
N LEU A 125 -15.57 -0.17 2.09
CA LEU A 125 -14.33 0.52 1.74
C LEU A 125 -13.18 -0.47 1.48
N ALA A 126 -13.06 -1.55 2.25
CA ALA A 126 -12.06 -2.59 2.01
C ALA A 126 -12.25 -3.27 0.64
N ILE A 127 -13.50 -3.54 0.23
CA ILE A 127 -13.80 -4.06 -1.12
C ILE A 127 -13.48 -3.02 -2.18
N VAL A 128 -13.81 -1.74 -1.97
CA VAL A 128 -13.41 -0.65 -2.88
C VAL A 128 -11.89 -0.62 -3.06
N GLY A 129 -11.10 -0.76 -1.99
CA GLY A 129 -9.64 -0.88 -2.07
C GLY A 129 -9.18 -2.03 -2.96
N THR A 130 -9.80 -3.20 -2.83
CA THR A 130 -9.51 -4.36 -3.69
C THR A 130 -9.88 -4.09 -5.15
N LEU A 131 -11.03 -3.49 -5.41
CA LEU A 131 -11.48 -3.15 -6.78
C LEU A 131 -10.56 -2.12 -7.43
N LEU A 132 -10.12 -1.11 -6.69
CA LEU A 132 -9.16 -0.12 -7.18
C LEU A 132 -7.79 -0.76 -7.46
N TYR A 133 -7.29 -1.64 -6.58
CA TYR A 133 -6.01 -2.28 -6.79
C TYR A 133 -6.03 -3.32 -7.90
N PHE A 134 -6.98 -4.26 -7.86
CA PHE A 134 -7.06 -5.34 -8.84
C PHE A 134 -7.75 -4.87 -10.13
N GLY A 135 -8.97 -4.35 -10.05
CA GLY A 135 -9.77 -3.99 -11.21
C GLY A 135 -9.18 -2.79 -11.97
N LEU A 136 -9.00 -1.66 -11.29
CA LEU A 136 -8.54 -0.44 -11.94
C LEU A 136 -7.02 -0.47 -12.20
N TYR A 137 -6.19 -0.64 -11.16
CA TYR A 137 -4.74 -0.55 -11.33
C TYR A 137 -4.17 -1.73 -12.11
N THR A 138 -4.41 -2.99 -11.67
CA THR A 138 -3.75 -4.17 -12.24
C THR A 138 -4.27 -4.49 -13.65
N VAL A 139 -5.61 -4.51 -13.83
CA VAL A 139 -6.22 -4.93 -15.09
C VAL A 139 -6.17 -3.81 -16.14
N ILE A 140 -6.47 -2.56 -15.75
CA ILE A 140 -6.64 -1.46 -16.70
C ILE A 140 -5.36 -0.63 -16.81
N LEU A 141 -4.96 0.08 -15.73
CA LEU A 141 -4.00 1.18 -15.81
C LEU A 141 -2.56 0.73 -16.05
N LYS A 142 -2.15 -0.36 -15.42
CA LYS A 142 -0.74 -0.76 -15.32
C LYS A 142 -0.07 -0.97 -16.69
N ARG A 143 -0.84 -1.35 -17.69
CA ARG A 143 -0.35 -1.66 -19.05
C ARG A 143 -0.72 -0.60 -20.10
N THR A 144 -1.57 0.38 -19.75
CA THR A 144 -2.18 1.28 -20.73
C THR A 144 -1.70 2.73 -20.62
N THR A 145 -1.20 3.15 -19.45
CA THR A 145 -0.88 4.57 -19.23
C THR A 145 0.34 4.78 -18.33
N THR A 146 1.06 5.89 -18.57
CA THR A 146 2.14 6.37 -17.68
C THR A 146 1.62 6.91 -16.35
N GLN A 147 0.30 7.21 -16.27
CA GLN A 147 -0.38 7.68 -15.06
C GLN A 147 -0.81 6.53 -14.14
N ASN A 148 -0.42 5.28 -14.47
CA ASN A 148 -0.80 4.10 -13.71
C ASN A 148 -0.45 4.20 -12.22
N ILE A 149 0.68 4.82 -11.86
CA ILE A 149 1.12 5.01 -10.48
C ILE A 149 0.27 6.09 -9.78
N VAL A 150 -0.03 7.19 -10.47
CA VAL A 150 -0.82 8.30 -9.89
C VAL A 150 -2.23 7.82 -9.57
N ILE A 151 -2.96 7.37 -10.60
CA ILE A 151 -4.35 6.95 -10.45
C ILE A 151 -4.44 5.66 -9.59
N GLY A 152 -3.53 4.71 -9.83
CA GLY A 152 -3.46 3.46 -9.06
C GLY A 152 -3.08 3.66 -7.59
N GLY A 153 -2.45 4.78 -7.24
CA GLY A 153 -2.14 5.18 -5.87
C GLY A 153 -3.36 5.30 -4.97
N ALA A 154 -4.54 5.55 -5.57
CA ALA A 154 -5.82 5.57 -4.85
C ALA A 154 -6.08 4.26 -4.09
N ALA A 155 -5.69 3.11 -4.64
CA ALA A 155 -5.87 1.82 -3.97
C ALA A 155 -5.09 1.73 -2.64
N GLY A 156 -3.84 2.21 -2.63
CA GLY A 156 -3.01 2.26 -1.42
C GLY A 156 -3.47 3.29 -0.40
N ALA A 157 -4.30 4.24 -0.80
CA ALA A 157 -4.83 5.30 0.05
C ALA A 157 -6.14 4.92 0.77
N VAL A 158 -6.77 3.79 0.43
CA VAL A 158 -8.02 3.33 1.07
C VAL A 158 -7.85 2.80 2.50
N PRO A 159 -6.77 2.09 2.88
CA PRO A 159 -6.67 1.49 4.20
C PRO A 159 -6.94 2.43 5.39
N PRO A 160 -6.42 3.67 5.46
CA PRO A 160 -6.75 4.57 6.56
C PRO A 160 -8.24 4.97 6.58
N LEU A 161 -8.93 5.04 5.42
CA LEU A 161 -10.38 5.23 5.38
C LEU A 161 -11.12 4.06 6.03
N VAL A 162 -10.66 2.81 5.78
CA VAL A 162 -11.23 1.61 6.42
C VAL A 162 -11.10 1.70 7.93
N GLY A 163 -9.90 2.04 8.42
CA GLY A 163 -9.66 2.19 9.85
C GLY A 163 -10.47 3.30 10.48
N TYR A 164 -10.50 4.48 9.85
CA TYR A 164 -11.29 5.61 10.30
C TYR A 164 -12.79 5.24 10.39
N ALA A 165 -13.36 4.69 9.32
CA ALA A 165 -14.74 4.26 9.28
C ALA A 165 -15.05 3.18 10.32
N ALA A 166 -14.12 2.28 10.60
CA ALA A 166 -14.27 1.24 11.60
C ALA A 166 -14.48 1.82 13.03
N SER A 167 -13.85 2.95 13.33
CA SER A 167 -13.96 3.62 14.64
C SER A 167 -15.08 4.67 14.67
N ALA A 168 -15.13 5.55 13.66
CA ALA A 168 -16.05 6.70 13.62
C ALA A 168 -17.45 6.34 13.08
N GLY A 169 -17.60 5.26 12.32
CA GLY A 169 -18.84 4.93 11.61
C GLY A 169 -19.14 5.81 10.40
N THR A 170 -18.29 6.80 10.11
CA THR A 170 -18.41 7.76 9.01
C THR A 170 -17.06 7.96 8.32
N VAL A 171 -17.04 8.75 7.24
CA VAL A 171 -15.82 9.24 6.58
C VAL A 171 -15.97 10.75 6.43
N ASP A 172 -15.26 11.50 7.24
CA ASP A 172 -15.26 12.96 7.21
C ASP A 172 -14.03 13.55 6.52
N LEU A 173 -13.84 14.87 6.63
CA LEU A 173 -12.74 15.58 6.00
C LEU A 173 -11.36 15.10 6.48
N ALA A 174 -11.20 14.73 7.76
CA ALA A 174 -9.93 14.25 8.30
C ALA A 174 -9.54 12.89 7.70
N ALA A 175 -10.50 11.99 7.50
CA ALA A 175 -10.30 10.73 6.79
C ALA A 175 -9.85 10.96 5.34
N TRP A 176 -10.51 11.88 4.64
CA TRP A 176 -10.14 12.24 3.27
C TRP A 176 -8.74 12.85 3.16
N TYR A 177 -8.28 13.60 4.17
CA TYR A 177 -6.89 14.08 4.21
C TYR A 177 -5.90 12.91 4.30
N LEU A 178 -6.15 11.88 5.11
CA LEU A 178 -5.29 10.68 5.14
C LEU A 178 -5.22 10.00 3.78
N PHE A 179 -6.36 9.88 3.08
CA PHE A 179 -6.42 9.35 1.72
C PHE A 179 -5.58 10.19 0.76
N VAL A 180 -5.79 11.50 0.74
CA VAL A 180 -5.10 12.41 -0.19
C VAL A 180 -3.59 12.44 0.09
N ILE A 181 -3.17 12.40 1.36
CA ILE A 181 -1.75 12.36 1.73
C ILE A 181 -1.07 11.10 1.17
N ILE A 182 -1.67 9.90 1.33
CA ILE A 182 -1.10 8.68 0.75
C ILE A 182 -1.15 8.72 -0.78
N PHE A 183 -2.22 9.24 -1.34
CA PHE A 183 -2.36 9.38 -2.79
C PHE A 183 -1.20 10.21 -3.38
N PHE A 184 -0.86 11.35 -2.77
CA PHE A 184 0.25 12.20 -3.21
C PHE A 184 1.64 11.67 -2.77
N TRP A 185 1.72 10.85 -1.73
CA TRP A 185 2.94 10.14 -1.34
C TRP A 185 3.32 9.03 -2.33
N THR A 186 2.31 8.39 -2.94
CA THR A 186 2.52 7.23 -3.81
C THR A 186 3.42 7.52 -5.00
N PRO A 187 3.26 8.61 -5.79
CA PRO A 187 4.12 8.87 -6.95
C PRO A 187 5.60 9.08 -6.60
N PRO A 188 6.01 9.92 -5.64
CA PRO A 188 7.41 10.04 -5.23
C PRO A 188 8.04 8.71 -4.84
N HIS A 189 7.31 7.89 -4.06
CA HIS A 189 7.77 6.58 -3.62
C HIS A 189 7.97 5.60 -4.80
N PHE A 190 6.93 5.41 -5.60
CA PHE A 190 6.95 4.42 -6.70
C PHE A 190 7.81 4.85 -7.88
N TRP A 191 7.89 6.14 -8.19
CA TRP A 191 8.77 6.61 -9.27
C TRP A 191 10.24 6.52 -8.87
N ALA A 192 10.59 6.72 -7.59
CA ALA A 192 11.94 6.41 -7.11
C ALA A 192 12.28 4.93 -7.33
N LEU A 193 11.36 4.00 -6.99
CA LEU A 193 11.51 2.58 -7.30
C LEU A 193 11.59 2.33 -8.81
N ALA A 194 10.75 2.99 -9.61
CA ALA A 194 10.73 2.80 -11.06
C ALA A 194 12.05 3.25 -11.73
N ILE A 195 12.72 4.28 -11.21
CA ILE A 195 14.06 4.68 -11.65
C ILE A 195 15.07 3.57 -11.35
N MET A 196 14.99 2.94 -10.16
CA MET A 196 15.92 1.89 -9.73
C MET A 196 15.88 0.63 -10.60
N ILE A 197 14.68 0.27 -11.11
CA ILE A 197 14.42 -0.96 -11.89
C ILE A 197 13.89 -0.64 -13.29
N LYS A 198 14.31 0.50 -13.86
CA LYS A 198 13.85 1.00 -15.17
C LYS A 198 14.01 -0.04 -16.27
N ASP A 199 15.16 -0.73 -16.31
CA ASP A 199 15.47 -1.71 -17.36
C ASP A 199 14.57 -2.96 -17.28
N ASP A 200 14.16 -3.37 -16.07
CA ASP A 200 13.19 -4.47 -15.89
C ASP A 200 11.82 -4.09 -16.46
N TYR A 201 11.38 -2.86 -16.22
CA TYR A 201 10.14 -2.35 -16.78
C TYR A 201 10.20 -2.20 -18.32
N ALA A 202 11.32 -1.74 -18.86
CA ALA A 202 11.52 -1.64 -20.30
C ALA A 202 11.48 -3.03 -20.96
N ARG A 203 12.15 -4.04 -20.40
CA ARG A 203 12.11 -5.42 -20.91
C ARG A 203 10.70 -6.03 -20.87
N ALA A 204 9.89 -5.65 -19.91
CA ALA A 204 8.51 -6.11 -19.77
C ALA A 204 7.50 -5.28 -20.57
N ASN A 205 7.95 -4.31 -21.38
CA ASN A 205 7.11 -3.35 -22.12
C ASN A 205 6.08 -2.63 -21.22
N MET A 206 6.48 -2.31 -19.97
CA MET A 206 5.63 -1.60 -19.05
C MET A 206 5.81 -0.08 -19.21
N PRO A 207 4.72 0.69 -19.43
CA PRO A 207 4.81 2.13 -19.70
C PRO A 207 5.00 2.94 -18.42
N MET A 208 6.06 2.65 -17.65
CA MET A 208 6.42 3.44 -16.47
C MET A 208 7.00 4.79 -16.86
N LEU A 209 6.71 5.83 -16.07
CA LEU A 209 7.09 7.21 -16.38
C LEU A 209 8.58 7.36 -16.74
N PRO A 210 9.57 6.79 -15.99
CA PRO A 210 10.98 6.91 -16.36
C PRO A 210 11.37 6.14 -17.62
N VAL A 211 10.56 5.16 -18.05
CA VAL A 211 10.78 4.41 -19.31
C VAL A 211 10.33 5.24 -20.50
N VAL A 212 9.14 5.86 -20.42
CA VAL A 212 8.50 6.58 -21.53
C VAL A 212 8.98 8.03 -21.63
N MET A 213 9.01 8.75 -20.49
CA MET A 213 9.29 10.20 -20.44
C MET A 213 10.73 10.51 -19.99
N GLY A 214 11.50 9.48 -19.65
CA GLY A 214 12.88 9.62 -19.18
C GLY A 214 13.00 9.99 -17.69
N VAL A 215 14.21 9.80 -17.18
CA VAL A 215 14.52 9.96 -15.75
C VAL A 215 14.40 11.42 -15.31
N LYS A 216 14.88 12.38 -16.11
CA LYS A 216 14.82 13.81 -15.77
C LYS A 216 13.39 14.31 -15.60
N HIS A 217 12.49 13.95 -16.50
CA HIS A 217 11.07 14.29 -16.36
C HIS A 217 10.49 13.69 -15.09
N THR A 218 10.82 12.43 -14.82
CA THR A 218 10.35 11.72 -13.62
C THR A 218 10.81 12.38 -12.33
N THR A 219 12.06 12.84 -12.25
CA THR A 219 12.59 13.54 -11.06
C THR A 219 11.93 14.90 -10.84
N ASN A 220 11.56 15.61 -11.93
CA ASN A 220 10.77 16.85 -11.83
C ASN A 220 9.39 16.56 -11.20
N GLN A 221 8.73 15.51 -11.65
CA GLN A 221 7.43 15.11 -11.09
C GLN A 221 7.55 14.65 -9.64
N ILE A 222 8.58 13.89 -9.27
CA ILE A 222 8.86 13.50 -7.89
C ILE A 222 8.97 14.75 -6.99
N LEU A 223 9.72 15.75 -7.41
CA LEU A 223 9.89 16.99 -6.64
C LEU A 223 8.57 17.74 -6.48
N LEU A 224 7.79 17.89 -7.57
CA LEU A 224 6.50 18.55 -7.54
C LEU A 224 5.52 17.85 -6.59
N TYR A 225 5.36 16.52 -6.72
CA TYR A 225 4.45 15.75 -5.85
C TYR A 225 4.91 15.77 -4.40
N THR A 226 6.23 15.80 -4.13
CA THR A 226 6.76 15.94 -2.77
C THR A 226 6.44 17.33 -2.18
N ALA A 227 6.50 18.39 -2.98
CA ALA A 227 6.11 19.73 -2.53
C ALA A 227 4.61 19.79 -2.18
N VAL A 228 3.75 19.25 -3.05
CA VAL A 228 2.29 19.17 -2.79
C VAL A 228 2.00 18.34 -1.56
N LEU A 229 2.64 17.17 -1.41
CA LEU A 229 2.52 16.32 -0.22
C LEU A 229 2.88 17.07 1.06
N SER A 230 3.99 17.85 1.03
CA SER A 230 4.43 18.65 2.18
C SER A 230 3.42 19.71 2.59
N VAL A 231 2.78 20.36 1.63
CA VAL A 231 1.70 21.32 1.90
C VAL A 231 0.48 20.62 2.50
N LEU A 232 0.05 19.49 1.92
CA LEU A 232 -1.11 18.74 2.38
C LEU A 232 -0.94 18.22 3.81
N THR A 233 0.24 17.71 4.15
CA THR A 233 0.52 17.21 5.51
C THR A 233 0.56 18.33 6.54
N ILE A 234 1.06 19.52 6.20
CA ILE A 234 1.02 20.69 7.08
C ILE A 234 -0.43 21.16 7.28
N LEU A 235 -1.20 21.29 6.19
CA LEU A 235 -2.60 21.69 6.26
C LEU A 235 -3.46 20.73 7.09
N PHE A 236 -3.14 19.43 7.06
CA PHE A 236 -3.87 18.43 7.82
C PHE A 236 -3.84 18.70 9.34
N GLY A 237 -2.74 19.22 9.88
CA GLY A 237 -2.65 19.62 11.30
C GLY A 237 -3.62 20.75 11.69
N PHE A 238 -4.08 21.56 10.71
CA PHE A 238 -5.08 22.60 10.96
C PHE A 238 -6.52 22.12 10.73
N VAL A 239 -6.70 21.04 9.99
CA VAL A 239 -8.04 20.48 9.67
C VAL A 239 -8.54 19.54 10.75
N SER A 240 -7.66 18.75 11.33
CA SER A 240 -8.02 17.76 12.36
C SER A 240 -7.79 18.33 13.75
N GLN A 241 -8.86 18.45 14.55
CA GLN A 241 -8.78 18.86 15.95
C GLN A 241 -8.06 17.84 16.86
N ALA A 242 -7.92 16.61 16.38
CA ALA A 242 -7.19 15.52 17.08
C ALA A 242 -5.66 15.61 16.88
N LEU A 243 -5.16 16.57 16.10
CA LEU A 243 -3.73 16.73 15.81
C LEU A 243 -3.23 18.05 16.37
N GLY A 244 -2.20 17.97 17.22
CA GLY A 244 -1.61 19.11 17.89
C GLY A 244 -0.20 19.47 17.37
N TRP A 245 0.61 19.97 18.28
CA TRP A 245 1.93 20.48 17.95
C TRP A 245 2.97 19.36 17.71
N ILE A 246 2.78 18.17 18.31
CA ILE A 246 3.69 17.01 18.09
C ILE A 246 3.60 16.58 16.63
N TYR A 247 2.37 16.43 16.11
CA TYR A 247 2.15 16.15 14.69
C TYR A 247 2.75 17.26 13.81
N THR A 248 2.47 18.53 14.13
CA THR A 248 2.90 19.65 13.30
C THR A 248 4.41 19.76 13.18
N ILE A 249 5.15 19.70 14.29
CA ILE A 249 6.62 19.76 14.29
C ILE A 249 7.21 18.48 13.67
N GLY A 250 6.67 17.31 14.05
CA GLY A 250 7.13 16.02 13.52
C GLY A 250 6.95 15.93 12.02
N SER A 251 5.75 16.25 11.50
CA SER A 251 5.46 16.19 10.06
C SER A 251 6.30 17.22 9.27
N ALA A 252 6.51 18.43 9.78
CA ALA A 252 7.39 19.42 9.16
C ALA A 252 8.83 18.90 9.04
N SER A 253 9.37 18.29 10.08
CA SER A 253 10.71 17.69 10.08
C SER A 253 10.83 16.53 9.07
N LEU A 254 9.82 15.67 9.00
CA LEU A 254 9.74 14.58 8.04
C LEU A 254 9.67 15.11 6.60
N ASN A 255 8.86 16.15 6.35
CA ASN A 255 8.73 16.81 5.05
C ASN A 255 10.03 17.44 4.57
N LEU A 256 10.75 18.17 5.44
CA LEU A 256 12.04 18.77 5.09
C LEU A 256 13.04 17.71 4.60
N THR A 257 13.11 16.59 5.31
CA THR A 257 14.01 15.50 4.93
C THR A 257 13.58 14.82 3.63
N LEU A 258 12.25 14.58 3.43
CA LEU A 258 11.73 14.00 2.19
C LEU A 258 11.99 14.91 1.00
N PHE A 259 11.74 16.21 1.16
CA PHE A 259 11.98 17.22 0.14
C PHE A 259 13.47 17.33 -0.20
N TRP A 260 14.35 17.26 0.80
CA TRP A 260 15.80 17.26 0.58
C TRP A 260 16.26 16.07 -0.27
N TYR A 261 15.77 14.84 0.01
CA TYR A 261 16.07 13.67 -0.82
C TYR A 261 15.51 13.80 -2.24
N ALA A 262 14.29 14.33 -2.39
CA ALA A 262 13.67 14.57 -3.69
C ALA A 262 14.47 15.63 -4.49
N TYR A 263 14.90 16.71 -3.86
CA TYR A 263 15.73 17.75 -4.45
C TYR A 263 17.10 17.22 -4.87
N ARG A 264 17.72 16.39 -4.04
CA ARG A 264 18.99 15.73 -4.42
C ARG A 264 18.82 14.84 -5.64
N LEU A 265 17.75 14.05 -5.71
CA LEU A 265 17.46 13.20 -6.87
C LEU A 265 17.14 14.04 -8.12
N PHE A 266 16.54 15.21 -7.96
CA PHE A 266 16.32 16.15 -9.05
C PHE A 266 17.65 16.73 -9.61
N LYS A 267 18.61 17.03 -8.75
CA LYS A 267 19.95 17.53 -9.15
C LYS A 267 20.81 16.43 -9.77
N ASP A 268 20.90 15.31 -9.08
CA ASP A 268 21.72 14.15 -9.46
C ASP A 268 20.84 12.93 -9.63
N PRO A 269 20.25 12.70 -10.82
CA PRO A 269 19.27 11.65 -11.07
C PRO A 269 19.94 10.28 -11.25
N ASP A 270 20.60 9.80 -10.20
CA ASP A 270 21.29 8.52 -10.14
C ASP A 270 20.52 7.44 -9.33
N ARG A 271 20.93 6.19 -9.54
CA ARG A 271 20.34 5.05 -8.84
C ARG A 271 20.57 5.05 -7.33
N PRO A 272 21.78 5.36 -6.80
CA PRO A 272 22.00 5.45 -5.35
C PRO A 272 21.11 6.46 -4.65
N THR A 273 20.91 7.65 -5.23
CA THR A 273 20.04 8.70 -4.69
C THR A 273 18.57 8.28 -4.73
N ALA A 274 18.13 7.60 -5.81
CA ALA A 274 16.79 7.02 -5.89
C ALA A 274 16.54 5.97 -4.81
N ILE A 275 17.54 5.12 -4.49
CA ILE A 275 17.46 4.15 -3.38
C ILE A 275 17.27 4.84 -2.03
N LYS A 276 17.99 5.95 -1.78
CA LYS A 276 17.87 6.71 -0.52
C LYS A 276 16.48 7.31 -0.38
N LEU A 277 15.97 7.96 -1.42
CA LEU A 277 14.62 8.52 -1.43
C LEU A 277 13.56 7.40 -1.22
N TYR A 278 13.68 6.29 -1.95
CA TYR A 278 12.77 5.15 -1.80
C TYR A 278 12.72 4.61 -0.36
N LYS A 279 13.88 4.38 0.25
CA LYS A 279 13.96 3.88 1.63
C LYS A 279 13.41 4.90 2.63
N TYR A 280 13.77 6.18 2.45
CA TYR A 280 13.28 7.23 3.34
C TYR A 280 11.76 7.42 3.21
N SER A 281 11.19 7.32 2.02
CA SER A 281 9.74 7.46 1.84
C SER A 281 8.93 6.37 2.57
N LEU A 282 9.47 5.17 2.74
CA LEU A 282 8.87 4.13 3.59
C LEU A 282 8.93 4.50 5.07
N LEU A 283 10.09 4.97 5.53
CA LEU A 283 10.27 5.44 6.91
C LEU A 283 9.38 6.67 7.20
N TYR A 284 9.33 7.61 6.25
CA TYR A 284 8.46 8.79 6.32
C TYR A 284 7.00 8.40 6.58
N LEU A 285 6.45 7.47 5.80
CA LEU A 285 5.05 7.08 5.94
C LEU A 285 4.78 6.36 7.27
N ALA A 286 5.70 5.50 7.72
CA ALA A 286 5.61 4.83 9.01
C ALA A 286 5.62 5.83 10.18
N LEU A 287 6.56 6.78 10.17
CA LEU A 287 6.66 7.81 11.20
C LEU A 287 5.51 8.82 11.15
N PHE A 288 5.04 9.18 9.93
CA PHE A 288 3.86 10.03 9.76
C PHE A 288 2.63 9.42 10.45
N PHE A 289 2.34 8.14 10.22
CA PHE A 289 1.21 7.48 10.87
C PHE A 289 1.42 7.29 12.38
N LEU A 290 2.66 7.09 12.83
CA LEU A 290 2.97 7.06 14.25
C LEU A 290 2.66 8.41 14.92
N LEU A 291 3.02 9.54 14.29
CA LEU A 291 2.68 10.88 14.77
C LEU A 291 1.17 11.08 14.87
N VAL A 292 0.41 10.64 13.82
CA VAL A 292 -1.05 10.70 13.83
C VAL A 292 -1.62 9.89 15.01
N MET A 293 -1.13 8.67 15.25
CA MET A 293 -1.59 7.84 16.37
C MET A 293 -1.28 8.45 17.74
N ILE A 294 -0.08 8.97 17.93
CA ILE A 294 0.35 9.57 19.21
C ILE A 294 -0.50 10.80 19.50
N ASP A 295 -0.62 11.71 18.57
CA ASP A 295 -1.34 12.98 18.79
C ASP A 295 -2.86 12.78 18.94
N SER A 296 -3.43 11.74 18.31
CA SER A 296 -4.86 11.42 18.44
C SER A 296 -5.25 10.93 19.85
N VAL A 297 -4.29 10.62 20.72
CA VAL A 297 -4.53 10.06 22.07
C VAL A 297 -4.18 11.07 23.16
N LEU A 298 -3.42 12.12 22.83
CA LEU A 298 -3.01 13.19 23.76
C LEU A 298 -4.00 14.34 23.78
#